data_5af04bf7a79642d7ff7f55c9b392780c
#
_entry.id   5af04bf7a79642d7ff7f55c9b392780c
#
_cell.length_a   1.000
_cell.length_b   1.000
_cell.length_c   1.000
_cell.angle_alpha   90.00
_cell.angle_beta   90.00
_cell.angle_gamma   90.00
#
_symmetry.space_group_name_H-M   'P 1'
#
loop_
_entity.id
_entity.type
_entity.pdbx_description
1 polymer ?
#
loop_
_entity_poly.entity_id
_entity_poly.type
_entity_poly.pdbx_seq_one_letter_code
_entity_poly.pdbx_strand_id
1 'polypeptide(L)'
;MNLILLGAPGAGKGTQAEVISQALSIPQISTGNMLREAVRTGTEYGVKAKAAMDSGALVSDDIVIGILKERIAQDDCKNGFILDGFPRSVPQAEALDEMGVKIDKVLEIFVPDETIKQRVSGRRVCEGCGATYHIQFKPSKVEGVCDKCGAKTIIRKDEDRKSVV
;
A
#
# COMPACT_ATOMS: atom_id res chain seq x y z
N MET A 1 0.73 -13.01 -14.55
CA MET A 1 0.51 -13.66 -13.23
C MET A 1 -0.04 -12.63 -12.26
N ASN A 2 -1.21 -12.88 -11.65
CA ASN A 2 -1.87 -11.98 -10.71
C ASN A 2 -1.71 -12.52 -9.29
N LEU A 3 -1.12 -11.71 -8.42
CA LEU A 3 -0.80 -12.09 -7.04
C LEU A 3 -1.51 -11.18 -6.04
N ILE A 4 -1.88 -11.75 -4.90
CA ILE A 4 -2.35 -10.99 -3.73
C ILE A 4 -1.34 -11.20 -2.60
N LEU A 5 -0.93 -10.11 -1.95
CA LEU A 5 -0.14 -10.13 -0.72
C LEU A 5 -1.01 -9.76 0.48
N LEU A 6 -1.15 -10.68 1.40
CA LEU A 6 -1.82 -10.50 2.68
C LEU A 6 -0.81 -10.40 3.83
N GLY A 7 -1.25 -9.84 4.93
CA GLY A 7 -0.45 -9.71 6.15
C GLY A 7 -0.71 -8.40 6.88
N ALA A 8 -0.32 -8.33 8.14
CA ALA A 8 -0.51 -7.15 8.99
C ALA A 8 0.21 -5.90 8.47
N PRO A 9 -0.24 -4.69 8.82
CA PRO A 9 0.55 -3.48 8.62
C PRO A 9 1.93 -3.64 9.28
N GLY A 10 3.01 -3.32 8.55
CA GLY A 10 4.37 -3.54 9.05
C GLY A 10 4.97 -4.93 8.81
N ALA A 11 4.21 -5.91 8.30
CA ALA A 11 4.72 -7.25 7.99
C ALA A 11 5.80 -7.27 6.90
N GLY A 12 5.89 -6.22 6.07
CA GLY A 12 6.86 -6.13 4.99
C GLY A 12 6.28 -6.40 3.59
N LYS A 13 4.95 -6.41 3.44
CA LYS A 13 4.28 -6.63 2.15
C LYS A 13 4.85 -5.79 1.02
N GLY A 14 4.93 -4.47 1.20
CA GLY A 14 5.44 -3.57 0.17
C GLY A 14 6.89 -3.84 -0.22
N THR A 15 7.74 -4.24 0.73
CA THR A 15 9.14 -4.62 0.46
C THR A 15 9.22 -5.90 -0.36
N GLN A 16 8.43 -6.91 0.00
CA GLN A 16 8.39 -8.18 -0.75
C GLN A 16 7.73 -7.99 -2.12
N ALA A 17 6.68 -7.16 -2.20
CA ALA A 17 6.05 -6.82 -3.48
C ALA A 17 7.02 -6.14 -4.45
N GLU A 18 7.90 -5.24 -3.96
CA GLU A 18 8.94 -4.61 -4.80
C GLU A 18 9.90 -5.65 -5.39
N VAL A 19 10.36 -6.61 -4.57
CA VAL A 19 11.25 -7.70 -5.02
C VAL A 19 10.55 -8.60 -6.04
N ILE A 20 9.32 -9.03 -5.77
CA ILE A 20 8.54 -9.89 -6.67
C ILE A 20 8.22 -9.16 -7.98
N SER A 21 7.85 -7.87 -7.88
CA SER A 21 7.56 -7.02 -9.04
C SER A 21 8.74 -6.94 -10.00
N GLN A 22 9.94 -6.75 -9.47
CA GLN A 22 11.18 -6.75 -10.27
C GLN A 22 11.48 -8.12 -10.89
N ALA A 23 11.35 -9.19 -10.10
CA ALA A 23 11.65 -10.54 -10.56
C ALA A 23 10.68 -11.04 -11.63
N LEU A 24 9.40 -10.67 -11.56
CA LEU A 24 8.36 -11.10 -12.49
C LEU A 24 8.04 -10.06 -13.58
N SER A 25 8.61 -8.86 -13.50
CA SER A 25 8.32 -7.74 -14.41
C SER A 25 6.82 -7.40 -14.47
N ILE A 26 6.14 -7.40 -13.31
CA ILE A 26 4.73 -7.04 -13.16
C ILE A 26 4.58 -5.90 -12.16
N PRO A 27 3.63 -4.96 -12.33
CA PRO A 27 3.48 -3.83 -11.45
C PRO A 27 2.95 -4.22 -10.07
N GLN A 28 3.43 -3.52 -9.03
CA GLN A 28 2.82 -3.53 -7.71
C GLN A 28 1.70 -2.50 -7.65
N ILE A 29 0.53 -2.93 -7.22
CA ILE A 29 -0.65 -2.11 -6.98
C ILE A 29 -0.93 -2.06 -5.49
N SER A 30 -0.56 -0.95 -4.85
CA SER A 30 -0.85 -0.71 -3.44
C SER A 30 -2.03 0.25 -3.33
N THR A 31 -3.18 -0.26 -2.88
CA THR A 31 -4.40 0.56 -2.72
C THR A 31 -4.18 1.73 -1.76
N GLY A 32 -3.42 1.54 -0.69
CA GLY A 32 -3.06 2.62 0.21
C GLY A 32 -2.22 3.72 -0.45
N ASN A 33 -1.29 3.37 -1.34
CA ASN A 33 -0.51 4.36 -2.09
C ASN A 33 -1.38 5.10 -3.11
N MET A 34 -2.24 4.37 -3.83
CA MET A 34 -3.16 4.96 -4.80
C MET A 34 -4.11 5.96 -4.15
N LEU A 35 -4.68 5.63 -2.99
CA LEU A 35 -5.55 6.54 -2.23
C LEU A 35 -4.78 7.79 -1.76
N ARG A 36 -3.57 7.65 -1.24
CA ARG A 36 -2.74 8.80 -0.85
C ARG A 36 -2.40 9.70 -2.04
N GLU A 37 -2.08 9.10 -3.18
CA GLU A 37 -1.84 9.82 -4.42
C GLU A 37 -3.10 10.56 -4.89
N ALA A 38 -4.25 9.89 -4.90
CA ALA A 38 -5.53 10.49 -5.27
C ALA A 38 -5.88 11.70 -4.38
N VAL A 39 -5.65 11.60 -3.07
CA VAL A 39 -5.82 12.72 -2.13
C VAL A 39 -4.85 13.86 -2.43
N ARG A 40 -3.59 13.53 -2.70
CA ARG A 40 -2.54 14.53 -3.00
C ARG A 40 -2.81 15.29 -4.29
N THR A 41 -3.31 14.60 -5.31
CA THR A 41 -3.61 15.17 -6.62
C THR A 41 -5.04 15.76 -6.71
N GLY A 42 -5.86 15.57 -5.69
CA GLY A 42 -7.22 16.12 -5.62
C GLY A 42 -8.20 15.48 -6.62
N THR A 43 -8.00 14.22 -6.97
CA THR A 43 -8.96 13.50 -7.82
C THR A 43 -10.32 13.35 -7.13
N GLU A 44 -11.37 13.04 -7.89
CA GLU A 44 -12.73 12.83 -7.34
C GLU A 44 -12.74 11.78 -6.22
N TYR A 45 -12.06 10.64 -6.44
CA TYR A 45 -11.89 9.60 -5.42
C TYR A 45 -11.07 10.08 -4.21
N GLY A 46 -10.04 10.88 -4.47
CA GLY A 46 -9.21 11.46 -3.41
C GLY A 46 -9.97 12.40 -2.51
N VAL A 47 -10.80 13.27 -3.06
CA VAL A 47 -11.67 14.17 -2.30
C VAL A 47 -12.63 13.37 -1.42
N LYS A 48 -13.28 12.34 -1.97
CA LYS A 48 -14.20 11.46 -1.24
C LYS A 48 -13.50 10.64 -0.14
N ALA A 49 -12.26 10.19 -0.40
CA ALA A 49 -11.49 9.38 0.54
C ALA A 49 -10.84 10.18 1.67
N LYS A 50 -10.62 11.48 1.46
CA LYS A 50 -9.78 12.32 2.34
C LYS A 50 -10.23 12.30 3.81
N ALA A 51 -11.52 12.46 4.07
CA ALA A 51 -12.04 12.51 5.44
C ALA A 51 -11.80 11.18 6.21
N ALA A 52 -12.02 10.04 5.54
CA ALA A 52 -11.75 8.73 6.14
C ALA A 52 -10.25 8.53 6.39
N MET A 53 -9.39 8.92 5.43
CA MET A 53 -7.95 8.79 5.58
C MET A 53 -7.37 9.69 6.66
N ASP A 54 -7.86 10.91 6.81
CA ASP A 54 -7.41 11.86 7.84
C ASP A 54 -7.80 11.39 9.26
N SER A 55 -8.91 10.66 9.40
CA SER A 55 -9.35 10.05 10.66
C SER A 55 -8.74 8.67 10.96
N GLY A 56 -7.97 8.11 10.01
CA GLY A 56 -7.44 6.74 10.11
C GLY A 56 -8.48 5.63 9.88
N ALA A 57 -9.70 6.00 9.46
CA ALA A 57 -10.74 5.05 9.13
C ALA A 57 -10.50 4.37 7.77
N LEU A 58 -11.15 3.24 7.54
CA LEU A 58 -11.16 2.60 6.22
C LEU A 58 -11.97 3.45 5.24
N VAL A 59 -11.43 3.65 4.04
CA VAL A 59 -12.16 4.26 2.93
C VAL A 59 -13.24 3.28 2.46
N SER A 60 -14.40 3.79 2.03
CA SER A 60 -15.50 2.94 1.57
C SER A 60 -15.07 2.03 0.42
N ASP A 61 -15.65 0.83 0.39
CA ASP A 61 -15.29 -0.20 -0.60
C ASP A 61 -15.51 0.29 -2.03
N ASP A 62 -16.58 1.05 -2.29
CA ASP A 62 -16.87 1.59 -3.62
C ASP A 62 -15.74 2.47 -4.19
N ILE A 63 -15.14 3.30 -3.33
CA ILE A 63 -14.04 4.18 -3.72
C ILE A 63 -12.78 3.35 -4.01
N VAL A 64 -12.48 2.38 -3.15
CA VAL A 64 -11.30 1.51 -3.30
C VAL A 64 -11.43 0.65 -4.56
N ILE A 65 -12.61 0.08 -4.79
CA ILE A 65 -12.92 -0.73 -5.97
C ILE A 65 -12.85 0.12 -7.23
N GLY A 66 -13.40 1.35 -7.21
CA GLY A 66 -13.37 2.26 -8.34
C GLY A 66 -11.94 2.59 -8.79
N ILE A 67 -11.08 3.01 -7.85
CA ILE A 67 -9.67 3.30 -8.13
C ILE A 67 -8.94 2.05 -8.64
N LEU A 68 -9.23 0.88 -8.06
CA LEU A 68 -8.58 -0.35 -8.47
C LEU A 68 -8.97 -0.74 -9.91
N LYS A 69 -10.25 -0.63 -10.27
CA LYS A 69 -10.72 -0.91 -11.64
C LYS A 69 -9.97 -0.09 -12.68
N GLU A 70 -9.83 1.21 -12.45
CA GLU A 70 -9.08 2.09 -13.35
C GLU A 70 -7.61 1.70 -13.45
N ARG A 71 -7.00 1.29 -12.34
CA ARG A 71 -5.58 0.92 -12.31
C ARG A 71 -5.27 -0.39 -13.02
N ILE A 72 -6.06 -1.44 -12.81
CA ILE A 72 -5.81 -2.75 -13.45
C ILE A 72 -6.13 -2.75 -14.94
N ALA A 73 -6.89 -1.77 -15.43
CA ALA A 73 -7.18 -1.60 -16.85
C ALA A 73 -6.00 -0.99 -17.65
N GLN A 74 -4.94 -0.52 -16.96
CA GLN A 74 -3.78 0.07 -17.62
C GLN A 74 -2.92 -0.98 -18.33
N ASP A 75 -2.20 -0.56 -19.36
CA ASP A 75 -1.44 -1.45 -20.23
C ASP A 75 -0.34 -2.24 -19.53
N ASP A 76 0.26 -1.67 -18.49
CA ASP A 76 1.31 -2.32 -17.70
C ASP A 76 0.79 -3.51 -16.87
N CYS A 77 -0.53 -3.61 -16.67
CA CYS A 77 -1.17 -4.71 -15.94
C CYS A 77 -1.53 -5.92 -16.82
N LYS A 78 -1.37 -5.83 -18.15
CA LYS A 78 -1.75 -6.91 -19.08
C LYS A 78 -1.02 -8.24 -18.85
N ASN A 79 0.23 -8.18 -18.38
CA ASN A 79 1.04 -9.36 -18.08
C ASN A 79 0.86 -9.87 -16.64
N GLY A 80 0.03 -9.21 -15.87
CA GLY A 80 -0.24 -9.49 -14.47
C GLY A 80 0.15 -8.34 -13.54
N PHE A 81 -0.12 -8.52 -12.25
CA PHE A 81 0.12 -7.52 -11.21
C PHE A 81 0.16 -8.14 -9.83
N ILE A 82 0.59 -7.35 -8.85
CA ILE A 82 0.58 -7.71 -7.43
C ILE A 82 -0.35 -6.74 -6.70
N LEU A 83 -1.39 -7.26 -6.04
CA LEU A 83 -2.24 -6.48 -5.14
C LEU A 83 -1.64 -6.46 -3.73
N ASP A 84 -1.31 -5.27 -3.22
CA ASP A 84 -0.82 -5.05 -1.87
C ASP A 84 -1.84 -4.25 -1.07
N GLY A 85 -2.40 -4.91 -0.04
CA GLY A 85 -3.42 -4.33 0.82
C GLY A 85 -4.84 -4.31 0.25
N PHE A 86 -5.13 -5.19 -0.66
CA PHE A 86 -6.45 -5.47 -1.22
C PHE A 86 -6.59 -6.96 -1.56
N PRO A 87 -7.74 -7.62 -1.31
CA PRO A 87 -8.92 -7.08 -0.61
C PRO A 87 -8.71 -6.96 0.91
N ARG A 88 -9.52 -6.14 1.59
CA ARG A 88 -9.57 -6.00 3.06
C ARG A 88 -10.94 -6.30 3.64
N SER A 89 -11.93 -6.53 2.81
CA SER A 89 -13.30 -6.89 3.17
C SER A 89 -13.84 -7.94 2.22
N VAL A 90 -14.90 -8.62 2.61
CA VAL A 90 -15.59 -9.60 1.75
C VAL A 90 -16.16 -8.92 0.50
N PRO A 91 -16.86 -7.76 0.58
CA PRO A 91 -17.34 -7.07 -0.61
C PRO A 91 -16.22 -6.70 -1.61
N GLN A 92 -15.02 -6.36 -1.12
CA GLN A 92 -13.87 -6.10 -1.99
C GLN A 92 -13.40 -7.37 -2.72
N ALA A 93 -13.44 -8.53 -2.05
CA ALA A 93 -13.07 -9.81 -2.66
C ALA A 93 -14.11 -10.21 -3.74
N GLU A 94 -15.39 -10.08 -3.42
CA GLU A 94 -16.50 -10.34 -4.36
C GLU A 94 -16.40 -9.43 -5.60
N ALA A 95 -16.13 -8.15 -5.40
CA ALA A 95 -15.93 -7.22 -6.51
C ALA A 95 -14.73 -7.60 -7.40
N LEU A 96 -13.67 -8.15 -6.83
CA LEU A 96 -12.52 -8.65 -7.61
C LEU A 96 -12.91 -9.85 -8.49
N ASP A 97 -13.72 -10.76 -7.96
CA ASP A 97 -14.26 -11.90 -8.71
C ASP A 97 -15.21 -11.43 -9.82
N GLU A 98 -16.10 -10.47 -9.53
CA GLU A 98 -17.02 -9.87 -10.53
C GLU A 98 -16.28 -9.15 -11.67
N MET A 99 -15.09 -8.61 -11.41
CA MET A 99 -14.24 -8.04 -12.47
C MET A 99 -13.64 -9.11 -13.40
N GLY A 100 -13.84 -10.40 -13.13
CA GLY A 100 -13.29 -11.50 -13.90
C GLY A 100 -11.77 -11.62 -13.79
N VAL A 101 -11.17 -11.06 -12.77
CA VAL A 101 -9.74 -11.11 -12.53
C VAL A 101 -9.35 -12.45 -11.93
N LYS A 102 -8.68 -13.29 -12.71
CA LYS A 102 -8.15 -14.55 -12.21
C LYS A 102 -6.92 -14.30 -11.34
N ILE A 103 -7.00 -14.65 -10.06
CA ILE A 103 -5.86 -14.63 -9.13
C ILE A 103 -5.12 -15.98 -9.19
N ASP A 104 -3.83 -15.94 -9.46
CA ASP A 104 -3.00 -17.15 -9.57
C ASP A 104 -2.51 -17.64 -8.20
N LYS A 105 -2.13 -16.72 -7.30
CA LYS A 105 -1.65 -17.04 -5.95
C LYS A 105 -2.03 -15.94 -4.95
N VAL A 106 -2.31 -16.39 -3.73
CA VAL A 106 -2.43 -15.51 -2.54
C VAL A 106 -1.29 -15.89 -1.60
N LEU A 107 -0.48 -14.90 -1.23
CA LEU A 107 0.69 -15.06 -0.37
C LEU A 107 0.44 -14.30 0.93
N GLU A 108 0.42 -15.00 2.06
CA GLU A 108 0.35 -14.39 3.37
C GLU A 108 1.76 -14.22 3.96
N ILE A 109 2.07 -13.00 4.39
CA ILE A 109 3.29 -12.69 5.12
C ILE A 109 2.94 -12.61 6.61
N PHE A 110 3.18 -13.71 7.31
CA PHE A 110 2.98 -13.80 8.75
C PHE A 110 4.21 -13.27 9.49
N VAL A 111 3.98 -12.38 10.45
CA VAL A 111 5.02 -11.83 11.33
C VAL A 111 4.43 -11.69 12.74
N PRO A 112 5.15 -12.11 13.80
CA PRO A 112 4.68 -11.96 15.18
C PRO A 112 4.42 -10.49 15.56
N ASP A 113 3.41 -10.25 16.39
CA ASP A 113 2.96 -8.90 16.77
C ASP A 113 4.07 -8.02 17.37
N GLU A 114 4.94 -8.61 18.19
CA GLU A 114 6.06 -7.88 18.79
C GLU A 114 7.02 -7.31 17.72
N THR A 115 7.27 -8.09 16.66
CA THR A 115 8.09 -7.65 15.54
C THR A 115 7.35 -6.59 14.72
N ILE A 116 6.03 -6.71 14.56
CA ILE A 116 5.19 -5.70 13.91
C ILE A 116 5.28 -4.37 14.66
N LYS A 117 5.11 -4.37 15.98
CA LYS A 117 5.21 -3.16 16.82
C LYS A 117 6.56 -2.45 16.64
N GLN A 118 7.67 -3.21 16.67
CA GLN A 118 9.01 -2.65 16.44
C GLN A 118 9.15 -2.03 15.04
N ARG A 119 8.66 -2.70 14.02
CA ARG A 119 8.74 -2.24 12.63
C ARG A 119 7.89 -0.98 12.38
N VAL A 120 6.69 -0.93 12.92
CA VAL A 120 5.77 0.20 12.72
C VAL A 120 6.27 1.45 13.44
N SER A 121 6.75 1.32 14.68
CA SER A 121 7.22 2.46 15.46
C SER A 121 8.44 3.18 14.85
N GLY A 122 9.29 2.43 14.15
CA GLY A 122 10.49 2.97 13.47
C GLY A 122 10.28 3.34 12.00
N ARG A 123 9.10 3.07 11.43
CA ARG A 123 8.84 3.30 10.00
C ARG A 123 8.81 4.78 9.65
N ARG A 124 9.39 5.11 8.50
CA ARG A 124 9.34 6.43 7.85
C ARG A 124 8.92 6.25 6.41
N VAL A 125 8.18 7.21 5.88
CA VAL A 125 7.70 7.20 4.49
C VAL A 125 8.04 8.53 3.84
N CYS A 126 8.51 8.48 2.62
CA CYS A 126 8.79 9.67 1.85
C CYS A 126 7.49 10.35 1.40
N GLU A 127 7.35 11.66 1.65
CA GLU A 127 6.18 12.44 1.23
C GLU A 127 6.09 12.55 -0.30
N GLY A 128 7.21 12.54 -1.02
CA GLY A 128 7.24 12.70 -2.47
C GLY A 128 6.96 11.43 -3.24
N CYS A 129 7.72 10.34 -3.01
CA CYS A 129 7.64 9.13 -3.81
C CYS A 129 7.09 7.89 -3.08
N GLY A 130 6.69 8.03 -1.80
CA GLY A 130 6.16 6.92 -1.00
C GLY A 130 7.19 5.86 -0.58
N ALA A 131 8.49 6.03 -0.88
CA ALA A 131 9.53 5.10 -0.49
C ALA A 131 9.55 4.89 1.03
N THR A 132 9.72 3.63 1.45
CA THR A 132 9.67 3.25 2.86
C THR A 132 11.07 3.07 3.43
N TYR A 133 11.29 3.64 4.60
CA TYR A 133 12.51 3.55 5.41
C TYR A 133 12.19 3.08 6.83
N HIS A 134 13.21 2.75 7.57
CA HIS A 134 13.12 2.43 8.99
C HIS A 134 14.34 2.97 9.72
N ILE A 135 14.13 3.60 10.87
CA ILE A 135 15.22 4.25 11.62
C ILE A 135 16.38 3.33 11.98
N GLN A 136 16.12 2.02 12.20
CA GLN A 136 17.13 1.01 12.53
C GLN A 136 17.43 0.06 11.37
N PHE A 137 16.38 -0.50 10.71
CA PHE A 137 16.56 -1.62 9.78
C PHE A 137 16.86 -1.18 8.35
N LYS A 138 16.41 0.03 7.96
CA LYS A 138 16.63 0.59 6.63
C LYS A 138 16.69 2.12 6.72
N PRO A 139 17.70 2.69 7.39
CA PRO A 139 17.83 4.14 7.48
C PRO A 139 18.07 4.76 6.09
N SER A 140 17.65 5.99 5.90
CA SER A 140 18.08 6.79 4.75
C SER A 140 19.54 7.23 4.94
N LYS A 141 20.27 7.47 3.87
CA LYS A 141 21.67 7.93 3.89
C LYS A 141 21.82 9.24 4.65
N VAL A 142 20.85 10.14 4.49
CA VAL A 142 20.73 11.37 5.25
C VAL A 142 19.44 11.30 6.05
N GLU A 143 19.53 11.48 7.35
CA GLU A 143 18.36 11.41 8.23
C GLU A 143 17.25 12.38 7.78
N GLY A 144 16.04 11.88 7.68
CA GLY A 144 14.88 12.66 7.26
C GLY A 144 14.77 12.94 5.76
N VAL A 145 15.71 12.49 4.93
CA VAL A 145 15.75 12.74 3.50
C VAL A 145 15.64 11.43 2.71
N CYS A 146 14.81 11.41 1.69
CA CYS A 146 14.62 10.25 0.83
C CYS A 146 15.78 10.06 -0.13
N ASP A 147 16.39 8.87 -0.16
CA ASP A 147 17.47 8.51 -1.06
C ASP A 147 17.05 8.44 -2.55
N LYS A 148 15.75 8.25 -2.81
CA LYS A 148 15.23 8.11 -4.18
C LYS A 148 14.89 9.45 -4.85
N CYS A 149 14.33 10.41 -4.11
CA CYS A 149 13.83 11.67 -4.68
C CYS A 149 14.22 12.95 -3.91
N GLY A 150 14.96 12.83 -2.81
CA GLY A 150 15.40 13.97 -2.00
C GLY A 150 14.31 14.63 -1.14
N ALA A 151 13.06 14.18 -1.22
CA ALA A 151 11.98 14.73 -0.41
C ALA A 151 12.07 14.26 1.06
N LYS A 152 11.35 14.94 1.95
CA LYS A 152 11.30 14.64 3.38
C LYS A 152 10.69 13.26 3.66
N THR A 153 11.24 12.55 4.64
CA THR A 153 10.63 11.34 5.19
C THR A 153 9.93 11.64 6.50
N ILE A 154 8.72 11.12 6.67
CA ILE A 154 7.84 11.39 7.81
C ILE A 154 7.31 10.11 8.45
N ILE A 155 6.82 10.21 9.68
CA ILE A 155 5.96 9.19 10.29
C ILE A 155 4.60 9.28 9.60
N ARG A 156 4.02 8.15 9.23
CA ARG A 156 2.65 8.13 8.67
C ARG A 156 1.63 8.52 9.75
N LYS A 157 0.66 9.35 9.38
CA LYS A 157 -0.39 9.81 10.31
C LYS A 157 -1.25 8.65 10.85
N ASP A 158 -1.50 7.64 10.03
CA ASP A 158 -2.23 6.41 10.38
C ASP A 158 -1.42 5.43 11.25
N GLU A 159 -0.17 5.75 11.55
CA GLU A 159 0.75 4.96 12.38
C GLU A 159 1.30 5.76 13.57
N ASP A 160 0.87 6.98 13.76
CA ASP A 160 1.22 7.75 14.96
C ASP A 160 0.61 7.05 16.19
N ARG A 161 1.35 7.01 17.31
CA ARG A 161 1.02 6.26 18.54
C ARG A 161 -0.40 6.49 19.09
N LYS A 162 -1.09 7.51 18.62
CA LYS A 162 -2.49 7.82 18.98
C LYS A 162 -3.52 6.98 18.21
N SER A 163 -3.12 6.31 17.13
CA SER A 163 -4.02 5.50 16.27
C SER A 163 -3.87 3.99 16.49
N VAL A 164 -2.99 3.56 17.39
CA VAL A 164 -2.65 2.14 17.62
C VAL A 164 -3.08 1.68 19.02
N VAL A 165 -4.16 2.28 19.56
CA VAL A 165 -4.80 1.80 20.79
C VAL A 165 -6.15 1.24 20.50
#